data_85e0e53cd0724239abcb63d6b9c75436
#
_entry.id   85e0e53cd0724239abcb63d6b9c75436
#
_cell.length_a   1.000
_cell.length_b   1.000
_cell.length_c   1.000
_cell.angle_alpha   90.00
_cell.angle_beta   90.00
_cell.angle_gamma   90.00
#
_symmetry.space_group_name_H-M   'P 1'
#
loop_
_entity.id
_entity.type
_entity.pdbx_description
1 polymer ?
#
loop_
_entity_poly.entity_id
_entity_poly.type
_entity_poly.pdbx_seq_one_letter_code
_entity_poly.pdbx_strand_id
1 'polypeptide(L)' 'MTAVIAPPLIPVGKIKSFGAFGPNYEVGRALRQLDDGDWLVDIKMVETGETAEYRMTHILDDPEAR' A
#
# COMPACT_ATOMS: atom_id res chain seq x y z
N MET A 1 29.81 -1.50 -9.03
CA MET A 1 28.92 -1.96 -7.95
C MET A 1 27.49 -1.60 -8.32
N THR A 2 26.63 -2.57 -8.30
CA THR A 2 25.24 -2.34 -8.65
C THR A 2 24.47 -1.90 -7.40
N ALA A 3 23.84 -0.75 -7.49
CA ALA A 3 22.99 -0.31 -6.39
C ALA A 3 21.73 -1.16 -6.37
N VAL A 4 21.42 -1.75 -5.25
CA VAL A 4 20.16 -2.46 -5.03
C VAL A 4 19.17 -1.45 -4.48
N ILE A 5 18.11 -1.19 -5.26
CA ILE A 5 17.06 -0.30 -4.80
C ILE A 5 16.08 -1.15 -3.99
N ALA A 6 16.18 -1.03 -2.68
CA ALA A 6 15.23 -1.69 -1.80
C ALA A 6 13.91 -0.93 -1.81
N PRO A 7 12.77 -1.61 -1.68
CA PRO A 7 11.51 -0.91 -1.50
C PRO A 7 11.56 -0.08 -0.21
N PRO A 8 10.90 1.08 -0.18
CA PRO A 8 10.83 1.87 1.04
C PRO A 8 10.09 1.11 2.13
N LEU A 9 10.24 1.58 3.36
CA LEU A 9 9.52 0.99 4.49
C LEU A 9 8.02 1.16 4.28
N ILE A 10 7.34 0.04 4.19
CA ILE A 10 5.90 -0.01 4.00
C ILE A 10 5.27 -0.46 5.30
N PRO A 11 4.18 0.18 5.74
CA PRO A 11 3.53 -0.22 6.99
C PRO A 11 2.71 -1.52 6.81
N VAL A 12 3.39 -2.61 6.53
CA VAL A 12 2.76 -3.93 6.33
C VAL A 12 1.95 -4.31 7.56
N GLY A 13 0.72 -4.75 7.33
CA GLY A 13 -0.20 -5.14 8.40
C GLY A 13 -1.03 -4.01 8.96
N LYS A 14 -0.73 -2.77 8.63
CA LYS A 14 -1.56 -1.64 9.05
C LYS A 14 -2.88 -1.63 8.31
N ILE A 15 -3.93 -1.22 9.01
CA ILE A 15 -5.25 -1.03 8.41
C ILE A 15 -5.42 0.44 8.12
N LYS A 16 -5.71 0.75 6.88
CA LYS A 16 -5.94 2.12 6.42
C LYS A 16 -7.31 2.25 5.78
N SER A 17 -7.72 3.47 5.51
CA SER A 17 -8.98 3.76 4.84
C SER A 17 -8.71 4.52 3.55
N PHE A 18 -9.55 4.28 2.53
CA PHE A 18 -9.53 5.09 1.31
C PHE A 18 -10.15 6.45 1.62
N GLY A 19 -9.30 7.40 2.02
CA GLY A 19 -9.76 8.70 2.49
C GLY A 19 -10.48 8.60 3.82
N ALA A 20 -11.13 9.70 4.23
CA ALA A 20 -11.73 9.81 5.56
C ALA A 20 -12.94 8.89 5.77
N PHE A 21 -13.64 8.55 4.70
CA PHE A 21 -14.91 7.81 4.79
C PHE A 21 -14.95 6.57 3.91
N GLY A 22 -13.83 6.19 3.31
CA GLY A 22 -13.77 5.03 2.43
C GLY A 22 -13.68 3.73 3.20
N PRO A 23 -13.80 2.58 2.48
CA PRO A 23 -13.62 1.28 3.11
C PRO A 23 -12.19 1.09 3.60
N ASN A 24 -12.03 0.15 4.53
CA ASN A 24 -10.74 -0.17 5.11
C ASN A 24 -10.01 -1.24 4.29
N TYR A 25 -8.69 -1.14 4.28
CA TYR A 25 -7.84 -2.15 3.66
C TYR A 25 -6.61 -2.41 4.53
N GLU A 26 -6.09 -3.61 4.41
CA GLU A 26 -4.85 -4.00 5.09
C GLU A 26 -3.69 -3.86 4.11
N VAL A 27 -2.62 -3.22 4.56
CA VAL A 27 -1.43 -3.01 3.73
C VAL A 27 -0.61 -4.28 3.69
N GLY A 28 -0.34 -4.77 2.49
CA GLY A 28 0.55 -5.89 2.25
C GLY A 28 1.95 -5.43 1.90
N ARG A 29 2.61 -6.20 1.06
CA ARG A 29 4.01 -5.95 0.69
C ARG A 29 4.12 -5.28 -0.67
N ALA A 30 5.29 -4.69 -0.94
CA ALA A 30 5.61 -4.14 -2.24
C ALA A 30 5.67 -5.25 -3.28
N LEU A 31 5.07 -5.00 -4.43
CA LEU A 31 5.06 -5.94 -5.54
C LEU A 31 6.12 -5.59 -6.58
N ARG A 32 6.15 -4.34 -7.02
CA ARG A 32 7.12 -3.87 -8.00
C ARG A 32 7.19 -2.36 -8.02
N GLN A 33 8.30 -1.84 -8.53
CA GLN A 33 8.46 -0.39 -8.75
C GLN A 33 7.88 -0.02 -10.11
N LEU A 34 7.19 1.12 -10.14
CA LEU A 34 6.63 1.68 -11.37
C LEU A 34 7.65 2.59 -12.06
N ASP A 35 7.39 2.93 -13.33
CA ASP A 35 8.29 3.75 -14.13
C ASP A 35 8.51 5.14 -13.56
N ASP A 36 7.55 5.64 -12.80
CA ASP A 36 7.64 6.97 -12.17
C ASP A 36 8.34 6.95 -10.80
N GLY A 37 8.84 5.79 -10.39
CA GLY A 37 9.51 5.62 -9.11
C GLY A 37 8.60 5.24 -7.95
N ASP A 38 7.30 5.29 -8.13
CA ASP A 38 6.35 4.83 -7.12
C ASP A 38 6.36 3.31 -7.04
N TRP A 39 5.71 2.75 -6.04
CA TRP A 39 5.63 1.30 -5.84
C TRP A 39 4.19 0.85 -5.85
N LEU A 40 3.93 -0.29 -6.49
CA LEU A 40 2.67 -0.99 -6.32
C LEU A 40 2.77 -1.88 -5.09
N VAL A 41 1.76 -1.82 -4.26
CA VAL A 41 1.68 -2.54 -3.00
C VAL A 41 0.41 -3.38 -3.01
N ASP A 42 0.55 -4.61 -2.55
CA ASP A 42 -0.60 -5.50 -2.39
C ASP A 42 -1.43 -5.01 -1.20
N ILE A 43 -2.73 -4.88 -1.40
CA ILE A 43 -3.65 -4.54 -0.32
C ILE A 43 -4.80 -5.53 -0.30
N LYS A 44 -5.41 -5.68 0.86
CA LYS A 44 -6.54 -6.59 1.05
C LYS A 44 -7.70 -5.83 1.67
N MET A 45 -8.83 -5.87 1.01
CA MET A 45 -10.03 -5.23 1.53
C MET A 45 -10.50 -5.98 2.77
N VAL A 46 -10.68 -5.25 3.87
CA VAL A 46 -11.00 -5.87 5.16
C VAL A 46 -12.38 -6.53 5.11
N GLU A 47 -13.36 -5.89 4.49
CA GLU A 47 -14.73 -6.40 4.49
C GLU A 47 -14.93 -7.61 3.59
N THR A 48 -14.28 -7.64 2.43
CA THR A 48 -14.53 -8.67 1.42
C THR A 48 -13.42 -9.70 1.32
N GLY A 49 -12.22 -9.35 1.80
CA GLY A 49 -11.03 -10.19 1.61
C GLY A 49 -10.45 -10.12 0.21
N GLU A 50 -11.00 -9.30 -0.68
CA GLU A 50 -10.45 -9.14 -2.03
C GLU A 50 -9.10 -8.43 -1.96
N THR A 51 -8.19 -8.85 -2.85
CA THR A 51 -6.88 -8.21 -2.98
C THR A 51 -6.87 -7.27 -4.16
N ALA A 52 -6.02 -6.25 -4.07
CA ALA A 52 -5.85 -5.28 -5.15
C ALA A 52 -4.42 -4.73 -5.09
N GLU A 53 -4.03 -4.03 -6.14
CA GLU A 53 -2.75 -3.33 -6.19
C GLU A 53 -3.01 -1.84 -6.04
N TYR A 54 -2.21 -1.20 -5.18
CA TYR A 54 -2.42 0.21 -4.86
C TYR A 54 -1.07 0.91 -4.75
N ARG A 55 -1.02 2.17 -5.12
CA ARG A 55 0.23 2.93 -5.09
C ARG A 55 0.61 3.28 -3.67
N MET A 56 1.89 3.14 -3.37
CA MET A 56 2.42 3.44 -2.04
C MET A 56 2.20 4.90 -1.66
N THR A 57 2.33 5.83 -2.61
CA THR A 57 2.11 7.25 -2.32
C THR A 57 0.69 7.50 -1.83
N HIS A 58 -0.29 6.78 -2.36
CA HIS A 58 -1.67 6.88 -1.90
C HIS A 58 -1.83 6.26 -0.51
N ILE A 59 -1.17 5.12 -0.27
CA ILE A 59 -1.22 4.47 1.05
C ILE A 59 -0.69 5.41 2.13
N LEU A 60 0.44 6.08 1.86
CA LEU A 60 1.05 6.99 2.83
C LEU A 60 0.16 8.22 3.09
N ASP A 61 -0.62 8.62 2.11
CA ASP A 61 -1.53 9.76 2.22
C ASP A 61 -2.87 9.39 2.85
N ASP A 62 -3.24 8.12 2.80
CA ASP A 62 -4.50 7.66 3.38
C ASP A 62 -4.43 7.63 4.91
N PRO A 63 -5.55 7.92 5.60
CA PRO A 63 -5.56 7.87 7.05
C PRO A 63 -5.55 6.43 7.57
N GLU A 64 -5.01 6.25 8.76
CA GLU A 64 -5.14 4.97 9.46
C GLU A 64 -6.60 4.74 9.84
N ALA A 65 -7.05 3.48 9.74
CA ALA A 65 -8.39 3.11 10.13
C ALA A 65 -8.55 3.24 11.65
N ARG A 66 -9.73 3.63 12.03
CA ARG A 66 -10.08 3.78 13.44
C ARG A 66 -10.71 2.51 13.99
#